data_8ccdfff28c9ef83cf2c88e5f990ad300
#
_entry.id   8ccdfff28c9ef83cf2c88e5f990ad300
#
_cell.length_a   1.000
_cell.length_b   1.000
_cell.length_c   1.000
_cell.angle_alpha   90.00
_cell.angle_beta   90.00
_cell.angle_gamma   90.00
#
_symmetry.space_group_name_H-M   'P 1'
#
loop_
_entity.id
_entity.type
_entity.pdbx_description
1 polymer ?
#
loop_
_entity_poly.entity_id
_entity_poly.type
_entity_poly.pdbx_seq_one_letter_code
_entity_poly.pdbx_strand_id
1 'polypeptide(L)'
;MEPEFWHDRWNTNQIGFHQPRPNEKLKAYWPNLALPAGSSVFVPLCGKSLDMVWLADQGHHVIGIELSEKAVDEFFAERGLTPTIRKMDTLTLKSAGPYKLWCGDFFALPGDALVDITAVYDRASLIALPPAIRRDFATRLTAHARAAMAKIFLITFEYDQSRVDGPPHSVLSDEIYELFASAFQINPIDRSSEKDSIPPKLRDNGIDEAIEATYILTPTTARD
;
A
#
# COMPACT_ATOMS: atom_id res chain seq x y z
N MET A 1 -3.11 0.32 -15.72
CA MET A 1 -2.02 1.28 -15.97
C MET A 1 -0.83 0.46 -16.39
N GLU A 2 -0.20 0.82 -17.48
CA GLU A 2 0.89 0.03 -18.04
C GLU A 2 2.10 0.05 -17.11
N PRO A 3 2.79 -1.10 -16.89
CA PRO A 3 4.00 -1.19 -16.07
C PRO A 3 5.06 -0.15 -16.44
N GLU A 4 5.21 0.15 -17.72
CA GLU A 4 6.16 1.12 -18.27
C GLU A 4 5.98 2.51 -17.66
N PHE A 5 4.73 2.93 -17.37
CA PHE A 5 4.46 4.21 -16.73
C PHE A 5 5.18 4.34 -15.37
N TRP A 6 5.13 3.30 -14.54
CA TRP A 6 5.78 3.31 -13.22
C TRP A 6 7.29 3.19 -13.35
N HIS A 7 7.81 2.35 -14.28
CA HIS A 7 9.24 2.27 -14.55
C HIS A 7 9.80 3.63 -14.97
N ASP A 8 9.12 4.34 -15.85
CA ASP A 8 9.53 5.68 -16.31
C ASP A 8 9.54 6.70 -15.15
N ARG A 9 8.53 6.68 -14.27
CA ARG A 9 8.49 7.55 -13.09
C ARG A 9 9.69 7.34 -12.17
N TRP A 10 10.02 6.09 -11.88
CA TRP A 10 11.18 5.76 -11.06
C TRP A 10 12.49 6.10 -11.79
N ASN A 11 12.63 5.79 -13.08
CA ASN A 11 13.84 6.04 -13.86
C ASN A 11 14.15 7.53 -13.99
N THR A 12 13.12 8.35 -14.19
CA THR A 12 13.25 9.80 -14.36
C THR A 12 13.17 10.57 -13.04
N ASN A 13 13.11 9.87 -11.89
CA ASN A 13 12.95 10.45 -10.54
C ASN A 13 11.72 11.37 -10.40
N GLN A 14 10.64 11.06 -11.14
CA GLN A 14 9.35 11.76 -11.03
C GLN A 14 8.49 11.10 -9.92
N ILE A 15 9.04 11.02 -8.71
CA ILE A 15 8.50 10.29 -7.57
C ILE A 15 7.84 11.20 -6.52
N GLY A 16 7.11 12.21 -6.95
CA GLY A 16 6.38 13.12 -6.06
C GLY A 16 5.37 12.45 -5.11
N PHE A 17 5.06 11.18 -5.35
CA PHE A 17 4.27 10.32 -4.44
C PHE A 17 5.10 9.75 -3.27
N HIS A 18 6.43 9.74 -3.37
CA HIS A 18 7.31 9.32 -2.28
C HIS A 18 7.37 10.41 -1.20
N GLN A 19 6.93 10.07 0.00
CA GLN A 19 6.88 11.00 1.13
C GLN A 19 8.23 11.03 1.87
N PRO A 20 8.69 12.21 2.33
CA PRO A 20 9.97 12.36 3.03
C PRO A 20 9.90 11.91 4.51
N ARG A 21 8.75 11.48 4.99
CA ARG A 21 8.50 11.02 6.37
C ARG A 21 7.38 10.00 6.40
N PRO A 22 7.30 9.16 7.45
CA PRO A 22 6.19 8.23 7.64
C PRO A 22 4.85 8.97 7.74
N ASN A 23 3.80 8.34 7.26
CA ASN A 23 2.45 8.91 7.26
C ASN A 23 1.93 9.11 8.70
N GLU A 24 1.35 10.28 8.98
CA GLU A 24 0.89 10.63 10.33
C GLU A 24 -0.34 9.81 10.75
N LYS A 25 -1.23 9.43 9.83
CA LYS A 25 -2.37 8.54 10.11
C LYS A 25 -1.91 7.15 10.49
N LEU A 26 -0.87 6.63 9.80
CA LEU A 26 -0.23 5.38 10.18
C LEU A 26 0.22 5.43 11.64
N LYS A 27 0.97 6.47 12.01
CA LYS A 27 1.50 6.63 13.37
C LYS A 27 0.39 6.76 14.42
N ALA A 28 -0.66 7.52 14.09
CA ALA A 28 -1.75 7.81 15.02
C ALA A 28 -2.65 6.61 15.26
N TYR A 29 -2.97 5.83 14.21
CA TYR A 29 -4.06 4.86 14.26
C TYR A 29 -3.61 3.40 14.13
N TRP A 30 -2.36 3.11 13.73
CA TRP A 30 -1.84 1.75 13.68
C TRP A 30 -1.98 0.95 14.98
N PRO A 31 -1.77 1.55 16.17
CA PRO A 31 -1.96 0.84 17.43
C PRO A 31 -3.37 0.24 17.62
N ASN A 32 -4.39 0.78 16.95
CA ASN A 32 -5.77 0.28 17.01
C ASN A 32 -5.93 -1.13 16.41
N LEU A 33 -4.98 -1.58 15.60
CA LEU A 33 -4.95 -2.96 15.11
C LEU A 33 -4.64 -3.98 16.21
N ALA A 34 -4.00 -3.55 17.31
CA ALA A 34 -3.60 -4.37 18.44
C ALA A 34 -2.85 -5.66 18.01
N LEU A 35 -1.87 -5.50 17.11
CA LEU A 35 -1.09 -6.61 16.58
C LEU A 35 -0.08 -7.13 17.61
N PRO A 36 0.16 -8.46 17.68
CA PRO A 36 1.25 -9.02 18.46
C PRO A 36 2.62 -8.48 18.03
N ALA A 37 3.57 -8.44 18.95
CA ALA A 37 4.96 -8.16 18.62
C ALA A 37 5.50 -9.19 17.62
N GLY A 38 6.34 -8.75 16.68
CA GLY A 38 6.88 -9.62 15.63
C GLY A 38 5.90 -9.97 14.52
N SER A 39 4.73 -9.34 14.48
CA SER A 39 3.75 -9.51 13.38
C SER A 39 4.35 -9.25 12.02
N SER A 40 3.94 -10.03 11.01
CA SER A 40 4.30 -9.78 9.62
C SER A 40 3.25 -8.86 8.96
N VAL A 41 3.72 -7.75 8.38
CA VAL A 41 2.89 -6.73 7.73
C VAL A 41 3.20 -6.71 6.24
N PHE A 42 2.16 -6.90 5.42
CA PHE A 42 2.28 -6.78 3.98
C PHE A 42 2.01 -5.35 3.52
N VAL A 43 2.86 -4.85 2.62
CA VAL A 43 2.74 -3.51 2.01
C VAL A 43 2.74 -3.68 0.49
N PRO A 44 1.57 -3.63 -0.16
CA PRO A 44 1.47 -3.72 -1.61
C PRO A 44 1.97 -2.43 -2.28
N LEU A 45 2.52 -2.55 -3.50
CA LEU A 45 3.02 -1.46 -4.35
C LEU A 45 3.88 -0.47 -3.55
N CYS A 46 4.81 -1.02 -2.76
CA CYS A 46 5.41 -0.36 -1.61
C CYS A 46 6.41 0.75 -1.96
N GLY A 47 6.90 0.81 -3.19
CA GLY A 47 7.99 1.73 -3.56
C GLY A 47 9.18 1.58 -2.61
N LYS A 48 9.74 2.72 -2.20
CA LYS A 48 10.74 2.82 -1.13
C LYS A 48 10.21 3.57 0.11
N SER A 49 8.92 3.38 0.43
CA SER A 49 8.21 4.13 1.47
C SER A 49 8.88 4.06 2.83
N LEU A 50 8.98 5.23 3.51
CA LEU A 50 9.43 5.32 4.90
C LEU A 50 8.42 4.74 5.89
N ASP A 51 7.18 4.50 5.47
CA ASP A 51 6.18 3.79 6.27
C ASP A 51 6.65 2.38 6.61
N MET A 52 7.35 1.70 5.68
CA MET A 52 7.96 0.39 5.93
C MET A 52 9.03 0.44 7.02
N VAL A 53 9.80 1.52 7.06
CA VAL A 53 10.82 1.73 8.10
C VAL A 53 10.14 1.90 9.45
N TRP A 54 9.13 2.75 9.51
CA TRP A 54 8.38 2.96 10.74
C TRP A 54 7.72 1.68 11.25
N LEU A 55 7.12 0.87 10.36
CA LEU A 55 6.55 -0.44 10.73
C LEU A 55 7.61 -1.38 11.32
N ALA A 56 8.80 -1.42 10.73
CA ALA A 56 9.90 -2.22 11.24
C ALA A 56 10.41 -1.71 12.60
N ASP A 57 10.46 -0.39 12.82
CA ASP A 57 10.82 0.24 14.09
C ASP A 57 9.78 -0.05 15.19
N GLN A 58 8.53 -0.36 14.82
CA GLN A 58 7.52 -0.89 15.76
C GLN A 58 7.70 -2.40 16.07
N GLY A 59 8.74 -3.03 15.54
CA GLY A 59 9.06 -4.44 15.78
C GLY A 59 8.34 -5.42 14.84
N HIS A 60 7.80 -4.95 13.73
CA HIS A 60 7.15 -5.80 12.72
C HIS A 60 8.14 -6.31 11.68
N HIS A 61 7.86 -7.48 11.11
CA HIS A 61 8.46 -7.93 9.87
C HIS A 61 7.68 -7.34 8.69
N VAL A 62 8.38 -6.72 7.75
CA VAL A 62 7.74 -6.06 6.60
C VAL A 62 7.95 -6.88 5.34
N ILE A 63 6.84 -7.25 4.71
CA ILE A 63 6.82 -7.91 3.40
C ILE A 63 6.25 -6.91 2.41
N GLY A 64 7.02 -6.54 1.39
CA GLY A 64 6.56 -5.60 0.36
C GLY A 64 6.54 -6.24 -1.02
N ILE A 65 5.79 -5.65 -1.94
CA ILE A 65 5.94 -5.89 -3.37
C ILE A 65 5.97 -4.57 -4.13
N GLU A 66 6.91 -4.46 -5.05
CA GLU A 66 7.11 -3.28 -5.87
C GLU A 66 7.52 -3.71 -7.29
N LEU A 67 6.95 -3.06 -8.30
CA LEU A 67 7.22 -3.34 -9.69
C LEU A 67 8.62 -2.90 -10.12
N SER A 68 9.07 -1.74 -9.62
CA SER A 68 10.34 -1.12 -9.96
C SER A 68 11.50 -1.72 -9.18
N GLU A 69 12.41 -2.42 -9.86
CA GLU A 69 13.64 -2.92 -9.25
C GLU A 69 14.47 -1.78 -8.67
N LYS A 70 14.53 -0.62 -9.37
CA LYS A 70 15.24 0.56 -8.90
C LYS A 70 14.70 1.04 -7.55
N ALA A 71 13.39 1.07 -7.34
CA ALA A 71 12.79 1.46 -6.07
C ALA A 71 13.21 0.53 -4.93
N VAL A 72 13.20 -0.79 -5.18
CA VAL A 72 13.61 -1.80 -4.21
C VAL A 72 15.11 -1.68 -3.88
N ASP A 73 15.95 -1.46 -4.89
CA ASP A 73 17.40 -1.29 -4.69
C ASP A 73 17.71 -0.02 -3.90
N GLU A 74 17.08 1.10 -4.25
CA GLU A 74 17.20 2.35 -3.52
C GLU A 74 16.72 2.21 -2.07
N PHE A 75 15.63 1.45 -1.82
CA PHE A 75 15.16 1.20 -0.45
C PHE A 75 16.25 0.59 0.43
N PHE A 76 16.94 -0.45 -0.05
CA PHE A 76 18.00 -1.09 0.73
C PHE A 76 19.26 -0.22 0.80
N ALA A 77 19.66 0.38 -0.32
CA ALA A 77 20.88 1.21 -0.40
C ALA A 77 20.83 2.43 0.53
N GLU A 78 19.69 3.15 0.56
CA GLU A 78 19.50 4.31 1.42
C GLU A 78 19.56 3.99 2.91
N ARG A 79 19.42 2.69 3.28
CA ARG A 79 19.49 2.18 4.67
C ARG A 79 20.80 1.47 4.97
N GLY A 80 21.74 1.45 4.01
CA GLY A 80 23.01 0.75 4.18
C GLY A 80 22.84 -0.77 4.33
N LEU A 81 21.75 -1.33 3.83
CA LEU A 81 21.46 -2.76 3.90
C LEU A 81 21.89 -3.47 2.62
N THR A 82 22.52 -4.64 2.76
CA THR A 82 22.88 -5.51 1.64
C THR A 82 21.94 -6.71 1.64
N PRO A 83 20.95 -6.78 0.73
CA PRO A 83 19.98 -7.85 0.72
C PRO A 83 20.56 -9.14 0.14
N THR A 84 20.10 -10.27 0.65
CA THR A 84 20.17 -11.55 -0.07
C THR A 84 19.13 -11.54 -1.19
N ILE A 85 19.48 -12.10 -2.34
CA ILE A 85 18.66 -12.08 -3.55
C ILE A 85 18.28 -13.51 -3.94
N ARG A 86 16.98 -13.76 -4.12
CA ARG A 86 16.44 -15.02 -4.63
C ARG A 86 15.56 -14.75 -5.84
N LYS A 87 15.95 -15.24 -6.99
CA LYS A 87 15.15 -15.14 -8.23
C LYS A 87 14.16 -16.30 -8.32
N MET A 88 12.94 -16.00 -8.76
CA MET A 88 11.81 -16.93 -8.93
C MET A 88 10.99 -16.50 -10.14
N ASP A 89 11.11 -17.22 -11.25
CA ASP A 89 10.40 -16.91 -12.52
C ASP A 89 10.40 -15.39 -12.85
N THR A 90 9.24 -14.76 -12.69
CA THR A 90 9.01 -13.34 -12.98
C THR A 90 9.24 -12.42 -11.78
N LEU A 91 9.52 -12.98 -10.60
CA LEU A 91 9.71 -12.24 -9.36
C LEU A 91 11.13 -12.40 -8.81
N THR A 92 11.62 -11.36 -8.15
CA THR A 92 12.86 -11.42 -7.37
C THR A 92 12.56 -11.04 -5.93
N LEU A 93 12.91 -11.91 -4.98
CA LEU A 93 12.84 -11.60 -3.54
C LEU A 93 14.18 -11.06 -3.07
N LYS A 94 14.18 -9.86 -2.49
CA LYS A 94 15.34 -9.24 -1.82
C LYS A 94 15.05 -9.13 -0.33
N SER A 95 15.97 -9.63 0.53
CA SER A 95 15.71 -9.72 1.97
C SER A 95 16.91 -9.24 2.78
N ALA A 96 16.69 -8.32 3.71
CA ALA A 96 17.70 -7.90 4.70
C ALA A 96 17.00 -7.37 5.97
N GLY A 97 17.51 -7.75 7.14
CA GLY A 97 16.92 -7.38 8.44
C GLY A 97 15.44 -7.79 8.53
N PRO A 98 14.54 -6.89 8.93
CA PRO A 98 13.11 -7.20 9.03
C PRO A 98 12.37 -7.15 7.69
N TYR A 99 13.04 -6.84 6.57
CA TYR A 99 12.42 -6.60 5.27
C TYR A 99 12.55 -7.78 4.31
N LYS A 100 11.44 -8.13 3.67
CA LYS A 100 11.34 -9.03 2.52
C LYS A 100 10.60 -8.31 1.40
N LEU A 101 11.32 -7.84 0.39
CA LEU A 101 10.71 -7.08 -0.71
C LEU A 101 10.74 -7.92 -2.00
N TRP A 102 9.56 -8.19 -2.52
CA TRP A 102 9.36 -8.77 -3.83
C TRP A 102 9.49 -7.67 -4.89
N CYS A 103 10.24 -7.94 -5.94
CA CYS A 103 10.31 -7.08 -7.12
C CYS A 103 9.61 -7.77 -8.28
N GLY A 104 8.59 -7.13 -8.85
CA GLY A 104 7.78 -7.57 -9.97
C GLY A 104 6.30 -7.28 -9.81
N ASP A 105 5.48 -7.88 -10.65
CA ASP A 105 4.05 -7.65 -10.69
C ASP A 105 3.34 -8.27 -9.47
N PHE A 106 2.52 -7.47 -8.79
CA PHE A 106 1.67 -7.92 -7.68
C PHE A 106 0.80 -9.12 -8.06
N PHE A 107 0.26 -9.15 -9.27
CA PHE A 107 -0.59 -10.23 -9.73
C PHE A 107 0.14 -11.57 -9.92
N ALA A 108 1.47 -11.52 -10.05
CA ALA A 108 2.31 -12.72 -10.12
C ALA A 108 2.72 -13.27 -8.73
N LEU A 109 2.37 -12.57 -7.63
CA LEU A 109 2.76 -12.99 -6.28
C LEU A 109 2.14 -14.36 -5.95
N PRO A 110 2.95 -15.36 -5.52
CA PRO A 110 2.44 -16.68 -5.15
C PRO A 110 1.43 -16.62 -4.00
N GLY A 111 0.46 -17.54 -4.00
CA GLY A 111 -0.57 -17.58 -2.96
C GLY A 111 -0.01 -17.83 -1.55
N ASP A 112 1.11 -18.55 -1.45
CA ASP A 112 1.80 -18.89 -0.21
C ASP A 112 2.80 -17.82 0.27
N ALA A 113 3.08 -16.79 -0.56
CA ALA A 113 4.01 -15.73 -0.19
C ALA A 113 3.55 -14.90 1.02
N LEU A 114 2.25 -14.91 1.32
CA LEU A 114 1.59 -14.08 2.32
C LEU A 114 0.78 -14.88 3.36
N VAL A 115 1.05 -16.18 3.53
CA VAL A 115 0.27 -17.03 4.47
C VAL A 115 0.43 -16.65 5.94
N ASP A 116 1.55 -16.04 6.31
CA ASP A 116 1.87 -15.69 7.69
C ASP A 116 1.68 -14.20 8.01
N ILE A 117 1.05 -13.44 7.14
CA ILE A 117 0.78 -12.02 7.43
C ILE A 117 -0.33 -11.89 8.48
N THR A 118 -0.19 -10.89 9.33
CA THR A 118 -1.23 -10.54 10.33
C THR A 118 -1.94 -9.24 9.98
N ALA A 119 -1.32 -8.41 9.15
CA ALA A 119 -1.91 -7.19 8.63
C ALA A 119 -1.41 -6.85 7.23
N VAL A 120 -2.22 -6.06 6.54
CA VAL A 120 -1.87 -5.33 5.33
C VAL A 120 -1.85 -3.85 5.67
N TYR A 121 -0.84 -3.12 5.21
CA TYR A 121 -0.81 -1.66 5.20
C TYR A 121 -0.90 -1.17 3.76
N ASP A 122 -2.03 -0.60 3.38
CA ASP A 122 -2.26 -0.03 2.05
C ASP A 122 -2.57 1.47 2.14
N ARG A 123 -1.65 2.29 1.68
CA ARG A 123 -1.83 3.74 1.61
C ARG A 123 -1.87 4.28 0.19
N ALA A 124 -1.21 3.60 -0.71
CA ALA A 124 -0.99 4.17 -2.04
C ALA A 124 -1.47 3.28 -3.18
N SER A 125 -1.81 2.02 -2.93
CA SER A 125 -2.12 1.09 -4.01
C SER A 125 -3.43 1.42 -4.72
N LEU A 126 -4.52 1.57 -3.99
CA LEU A 126 -5.82 1.87 -4.61
C LEU A 126 -5.80 3.20 -5.37
N ILE A 127 -5.16 4.22 -4.81
CA ILE A 127 -5.09 5.54 -5.44
C ILE A 127 -4.10 5.60 -6.62
N ALA A 128 -3.20 4.64 -6.73
CA ALA A 128 -2.28 4.51 -7.85
C ALA A 128 -2.94 3.82 -9.06
N LEU A 129 -3.97 3.01 -8.82
CA LEU A 129 -4.60 2.17 -9.83
C LEU A 129 -5.86 2.82 -10.41
N PRO A 130 -6.04 2.80 -11.74
CA PRO A 130 -7.30 3.20 -12.36
C PRO A 130 -8.44 2.24 -11.97
N PRO A 131 -9.70 2.69 -11.95
CA PRO A 131 -10.86 1.89 -11.51
C PRO A 131 -10.95 0.51 -12.16
N ALA A 132 -10.58 0.38 -13.45
CA ALA A 132 -10.65 -0.87 -14.19
C ALA A 132 -9.75 -1.98 -13.59
N ILE A 133 -8.57 -1.62 -13.07
CA ILE A 133 -7.61 -2.58 -12.48
C ILE A 133 -7.82 -2.71 -10.97
N ARG A 134 -8.37 -1.69 -10.34
CA ARG A 134 -8.54 -1.61 -8.88
C ARG A 134 -9.39 -2.74 -8.31
N ARG A 135 -10.44 -3.16 -9.06
CA ARG A 135 -11.30 -4.29 -8.67
C ARG A 135 -10.52 -5.61 -8.63
N ASP A 136 -9.72 -5.87 -9.64
CA ASP A 136 -8.90 -7.09 -9.70
C ASP A 136 -7.84 -7.09 -8.60
N PHE A 137 -7.20 -5.93 -8.37
CA PHE A 137 -6.26 -5.74 -7.28
C PHE A 137 -6.92 -6.02 -5.91
N ALA A 138 -8.07 -5.41 -5.64
CA ALA A 138 -8.81 -5.60 -4.38
C ALA A 138 -9.24 -7.06 -4.20
N THR A 139 -9.67 -7.73 -5.27
CA THR A 139 -10.02 -9.16 -5.26
C THR A 139 -8.81 -10.01 -4.87
N ARG A 140 -7.65 -9.76 -5.48
CA ARG A 140 -6.42 -10.51 -5.19
C ARG A 140 -5.92 -10.22 -3.77
N LEU A 141 -5.92 -8.95 -3.35
CA LEU A 141 -5.54 -8.56 -1.99
C LEU A 141 -6.45 -9.20 -0.95
N THR A 142 -7.77 -9.19 -1.19
CA THR A 142 -8.77 -9.84 -0.36
C THR A 142 -8.49 -11.34 -0.20
N ALA A 143 -8.18 -12.03 -1.29
CA ALA A 143 -7.86 -13.46 -1.24
C ALA A 143 -6.66 -13.75 -0.32
N HIS A 144 -5.58 -12.99 -0.45
CA HIS A 144 -4.41 -13.13 0.42
C HIS A 144 -4.72 -12.79 1.89
N ALA A 145 -5.34 -11.65 2.14
CA ALA A 145 -5.64 -11.20 3.50
C ALA A 145 -6.62 -12.15 4.20
N ARG A 146 -7.64 -12.67 3.49
CA ARG A 146 -8.58 -13.64 4.03
C ARG A 146 -7.93 -14.97 4.36
N ALA A 147 -7.07 -15.48 3.48
CA ALA A 147 -6.35 -16.75 3.71
C ALA A 147 -5.50 -16.71 4.99
N ALA A 148 -4.92 -15.55 5.31
CA ALA A 148 -4.12 -15.31 6.50
C ALA A 148 -4.95 -14.77 7.69
N MET A 149 -6.24 -14.51 7.54
CA MET A 149 -7.07 -13.79 8.53
C MET A 149 -6.47 -12.43 8.93
N ALA A 150 -5.78 -11.78 8.00
CA ALA A 150 -5.09 -10.52 8.22
C ALA A 150 -6.05 -9.33 8.16
N LYS A 151 -5.88 -8.38 9.09
CA LYS A 151 -6.56 -7.07 9.04
C LYS A 151 -5.94 -6.21 7.94
N ILE A 152 -6.72 -5.27 7.38
CA ILE A 152 -6.19 -4.27 6.44
C ILE A 152 -6.30 -2.89 7.09
N PHE A 153 -5.19 -2.18 7.18
CA PHE A 153 -5.13 -0.76 7.48
C PHE A 153 -5.03 -0.03 6.15
N LEU A 154 -6.10 0.68 5.79
CA LEU A 154 -6.25 1.30 4.48
C LEU A 154 -6.33 2.81 4.63
N ILE A 155 -5.54 3.53 3.83
CA ILE A 155 -5.65 4.98 3.67
C ILE A 155 -5.97 5.29 2.21
N THR A 156 -7.03 6.08 2.00
CA THR A 156 -7.48 6.52 0.68
C THR A 156 -7.50 8.03 0.58
N PHE A 157 -7.66 8.52 -0.64
CA PHE A 157 -7.67 9.94 -0.95
C PHE A 157 -8.91 10.27 -1.80
N GLU A 158 -9.71 11.24 -1.35
CA GLU A 158 -10.96 11.62 -2.00
C GLU A 158 -10.89 13.08 -2.47
N TYR A 159 -11.21 13.30 -3.72
CA TYR A 159 -11.32 14.63 -4.33
C TYR A 159 -12.20 14.55 -5.58
N ASP A 160 -12.53 15.69 -6.20
CA ASP A 160 -13.28 15.73 -7.45
C ASP A 160 -12.43 15.23 -8.63
N GLN A 161 -12.54 13.92 -8.92
CA GLN A 161 -11.80 13.23 -9.98
C GLN A 161 -12.06 13.80 -11.37
N SER A 162 -13.20 14.48 -11.60
CA SER A 162 -13.54 15.05 -12.92
C SER A 162 -12.57 16.14 -13.35
N ARG A 163 -11.82 16.72 -12.43
CA ARG A 163 -10.90 17.83 -12.67
C ARG A 163 -9.48 17.40 -13.01
N VAL A 164 -9.10 16.16 -12.65
CA VAL A 164 -7.71 15.70 -12.80
C VAL A 164 -7.66 14.23 -13.14
N ASP A 165 -6.97 13.88 -14.20
CA ASP A 165 -6.64 12.48 -14.50
C ASP A 165 -5.58 11.97 -13.51
N GLY A 166 -5.88 10.84 -12.86
CA GLY A 166 -4.94 10.18 -11.94
C GLY A 166 -3.62 9.74 -12.60
N PRO A 167 -2.69 9.13 -11.88
CA PRO A 167 -2.65 9.06 -10.43
C PRO A 167 -2.22 10.37 -9.76
N PRO A 168 -2.53 10.55 -8.48
CA PRO A 168 -3.39 9.70 -7.67
C PRO A 168 -4.82 9.72 -8.19
N HIS A 169 -5.56 8.62 -8.03
CA HIS A 169 -6.99 8.57 -8.32
C HIS A 169 -7.78 8.79 -7.03
N SER A 170 -8.92 9.45 -7.13
CA SER A 170 -9.88 9.54 -6.04
C SER A 170 -10.49 8.15 -5.77
N VAL A 171 -10.61 7.79 -4.50
CA VAL A 171 -11.24 6.54 -4.04
C VAL A 171 -12.24 6.88 -2.95
N LEU A 172 -13.51 6.91 -3.33
CA LEU A 172 -14.60 7.29 -2.44
C LEU A 172 -14.95 6.18 -1.45
N SER A 173 -15.55 6.56 -0.34
CA SER A 173 -16.01 5.62 0.70
C SER A 173 -16.89 4.51 0.12
N ASP A 174 -17.86 4.83 -0.73
CA ASP A 174 -18.76 3.84 -1.32
C ASP A 174 -18.00 2.76 -2.11
N GLU A 175 -16.95 3.15 -2.83
CA GLU A 175 -16.11 2.19 -3.55
C GLU A 175 -15.38 1.25 -2.59
N ILE A 176 -14.96 1.70 -1.42
CA ILE A 176 -14.34 0.83 -0.40
C ILE A 176 -15.33 -0.24 0.05
N TYR A 177 -16.59 0.13 0.30
CA TYR A 177 -17.62 -0.85 0.63
C TYR A 177 -17.91 -1.82 -0.52
N GLU A 178 -17.98 -1.35 -1.77
CA GLU A 178 -18.14 -2.22 -2.93
C GLU A 178 -17.00 -3.24 -3.07
N LEU A 179 -15.76 -2.81 -2.83
CA LEU A 179 -14.58 -3.66 -2.99
C LEU A 179 -14.41 -4.69 -1.86
N PHE A 180 -14.75 -4.34 -0.61
CA PHE A 180 -14.30 -5.11 0.54
C PHE A 180 -15.42 -5.60 1.48
N ALA A 181 -16.63 -5.04 1.45
CA ALA A 181 -17.67 -5.38 2.44
C ALA A 181 -18.14 -6.84 2.40
N SER A 182 -17.99 -7.53 1.27
CA SER A 182 -18.31 -8.96 1.16
C SER A 182 -17.39 -9.87 1.98
N ALA A 183 -16.19 -9.38 2.32
CA ALA A 183 -15.14 -10.17 2.96
C ALA A 183 -14.67 -9.60 4.30
N PHE A 184 -14.94 -8.32 4.55
CA PHE A 184 -14.47 -7.61 5.73
C PHE A 184 -15.57 -6.78 6.38
N GLN A 185 -15.52 -6.70 7.70
CA GLN A 185 -16.16 -5.61 8.44
C GLN A 185 -15.30 -4.35 8.27
N ILE A 186 -15.87 -3.28 7.71
CA ILE A 186 -15.19 -2.04 7.45
C ILE A 186 -15.47 -1.06 8.59
N ASN A 187 -14.42 -0.60 9.25
CA ASN A 187 -14.49 0.38 10.32
C ASN A 187 -13.77 1.66 9.89
N PRO A 188 -14.48 2.75 9.54
CA PRO A 188 -13.88 4.06 9.33
C PRO A 188 -13.29 4.58 10.64
N ILE A 189 -12.02 5.00 10.61
CA ILE A 189 -11.29 5.48 11.80
C ILE A 189 -11.15 6.99 11.78
N ASP A 190 -10.84 7.55 10.62
CA ASP A 190 -10.64 8.97 10.44
C ASP A 190 -11.05 9.39 9.02
N ARG A 191 -11.53 10.60 8.89
CA ARG A 191 -11.81 11.25 7.62
C ARG A 191 -11.58 12.73 7.78
N SER A 192 -10.39 13.19 7.41
CA SER A 192 -9.97 14.56 7.63
C SER A 192 -9.57 15.26 6.33
N SER A 193 -9.79 16.57 6.32
CA SER A 193 -9.40 17.43 5.21
C SER A 193 -7.90 17.64 5.21
N GLU A 194 -7.28 17.41 4.06
CA GLU A 194 -5.88 17.70 3.78
C GLU A 194 -5.79 18.90 2.83
N LYS A 195 -5.12 19.96 3.28
CA LYS A 195 -4.86 21.17 2.48
C LYS A 195 -3.37 21.38 2.24
N ASP A 196 -2.56 21.03 3.23
CA ASP A 196 -1.12 21.29 3.19
C ASP A 196 -0.33 20.21 2.42
N SER A 197 -0.86 18.99 2.38
CA SER A 197 -0.21 17.81 1.77
C SER A 197 -0.76 17.42 0.40
N ILE A 198 -1.56 18.30 -0.22
CA ILE A 198 -2.11 18.03 -1.57
C ILE A 198 -0.97 17.91 -2.59
N PRO A 199 -0.91 16.81 -3.36
CA PRO A 199 0.08 16.65 -4.41
C PRO A 199 0.09 17.82 -5.40
N PRO A 200 1.26 18.28 -5.87
CA PRO A 200 1.36 19.41 -6.80
C PRO A 200 0.46 19.29 -8.01
N LYS A 201 0.40 18.10 -8.61
CA LYS A 201 -0.48 17.83 -9.76
C LYS A 201 -1.95 18.17 -9.49
N LEU A 202 -2.46 17.87 -8.30
CA LEU A 202 -3.84 18.17 -7.94
C LEU A 202 -4.02 19.67 -7.71
N ARG A 203 -3.09 20.29 -7.00
CA ARG A 203 -3.10 21.73 -6.72
C ARG A 203 -3.05 22.57 -8.00
N ASP A 204 -2.17 22.19 -8.94
CA ASP A 204 -2.02 22.88 -10.23
C ASP A 204 -3.29 22.79 -11.10
N ASN A 205 -4.18 21.84 -10.81
CA ASN A 205 -5.48 21.67 -11.44
C ASN A 205 -6.63 22.19 -10.56
N GLY A 206 -6.33 23.02 -9.56
CA GLY A 206 -7.31 23.71 -8.73
C GLY A 206 -8.01 22.83 -7.69
N ILE A 207 -7.40 21.74 -7.28
CA ILE A 207 -7.82 20.94 -6.12
C ILE A 207 -7.11 21.52 -4.91
N ASP A 208 -7.80 22.35 -4.15
CA ASP A 208 -7.24 23.03 -2.97
C ASP A 208 -7.53 22.28 -1.67
N GLU A 209 -8.42 21.28 -1.73
CA GLU A 209 -8.78 20.45 -0.60
C GLU A 209 -9.07 19.02 -1.08
N ALA A 210 -8.58 18.06 -0.32
CA ALA A 210 -8.87 16.63 -0.49
C ALA A 210 -9.13 16.01 0.87
N ILE A 211 -9.79 14.86 0.89
CA ILE A 211 -10.03 14.09 2.11
C ILE A 211 -9.06 12.92 2.14
N GLU A 212 -8.28 12.78 3.20
CA GLU A 212 -7.59 11.54 3.51
C GLU A 212 -8.45 10.72 4.47
N ALA A 213 -8.91 9.55 4.03
CA ALA A 213 -9.77 8.68 4.80
C ALA A 213 -9.02 7.41 5.22
N THR A 214 -9.16 7.03 6.49
CA THR A 214 -8.48 5.89 7.11
C THR A 214 -9.49 4.86 7.57
N TYR A 215 -9.24 3.59 7.25
CA TYR A 215 -10.10 2.46 7.59
C TYR A 215 -9.31 1.32 8.23
N ILE A 216 -9.95 0.58 9.13
CA ILE A 216 -9.52 -0.75 9.55
C ILE A 216 -10.55 -1.75 9.06
N LEU A 217 -10.10 -2.69 8.22
CA LEU A 217 -10.91 -3.77 7.70
C LEU A 217 -10.56 -5.05 8.46
N THR A 218 -11.54 -5.66 9.11
CA THR A 218 -11.36 -6.90 9.87
C THR A 218 -12.03 -8.05 9.11
N PRO A 219 -11.32 -9.16 8.82
CA PRO A 219 -11.90 -10.29 8.11
C PRO A 219 -13.15 -10.80 8.81
N THR A 220 -14.24 -10.99 8.07
CA THR A 220 -15.42 -11.65 8.60
C THR A 220 -15.15 -13.14 8.73
N THR A 221 -15.46 -13.73 9.87
CA THR A 221 -15.54 -15.20 9.98
C THR A 221 -16.69 -15.69 9.11
N ALA A 222 -16.49 -16.79 8.36
CA ALA A 222 -17.63 -17.43 7.70
C ALA A 222 -18.70 -17.69 8.79
N ARG A 223 -19.92 -17.20 8.59
CA ARG A 223 -21.04 -17.67 9.38
C ARG A 223 -21.31 -19.09 8.87
N ASP A 224 -21.16 -20.04 9.76
CA ASP A 224 -21.66 -21.40 9.56
C ASP A 224 -23.14 -21.41 9.17
#